data_02cc09f4f74c5924288d193f0a25b3d3
#
_entry.id   02cc09f4f74c5924288d193f0a25b3d3
#
_cell.length_a   1.000
_cell.length_b   1.000
_cell.length_c   1.000
_cell.angle_alpha   90.00
_cell.angle_beta   90.00
_cell.angle_gamma   90.00
#
_symmetry.space_group_name_H-M   'P 1'
#
loop_
_entity.id
_entity.type
_entity.pdbx_description
1 polymer ?
#
loop_
_entity_poly.entity_id
_entity_poly.type
_entity_poly.pdbx_seq_one_letter_code
_entity_poly.pdbx_strand_id
1 'polypeptide(L)'
;LAWAITIHKSQVLTFNHVMIDASSAFAHGQTYVALSRCRTLEGIVLTSRISQSAIIADKHIDAYNNEMTKRRVDNDKLTLMRHNYSLHLVTELFNFEKERIGLASMTRIFQEFLSSTYASTTRVYEDMLRIFDMQVMNVSGTFHQQYTQMLHSLNGDVENEALQVRIRKGAEYFADKLYDVRELIENTQIDIDNAATK
;
A
#
# COMPACT_ATOMS: atom_id res chain seq x y z
N LEU A 1 -41.81 -27.31 29.85
CA LEU A 1 -40.71 -26.35 29.72
C LEU A 1 -40.89 -25.58 28.43
N ALA A 2 -41.18 -24.26 28.53
CA ALA A 2 -41.26 -23.43 27.37
C ALA A 2 -39.86 -22.98 26.96
N TRP A 3 -39.45 -23.32 25.76
CA TRP A 3 -38.15 -22.95 25.19
C TRP A 3 -38.30 -21.74 24.29
N ALA A 4 -38.93 -20.70 24.81
CA ALA A 4 -39.03 -19.43 24.11
C ALA A 4 -37.96 -18.49 24.61
N ILE A 5 -37.18 -17.95 23.68
CA ILE A 5 -36.17 -16.90 23.91
C ILE A 5 -36.47 -15.70 23.05
N THR A 6 -36.07 -14.53 23.48
CA THR A 6 -36.18 -13.35 22.70
C THR A 6 -35.20 -13.37 21.51
N ILE A 7 -35.53 -12.69 20.40
CA ILE A 7 -34.62 -12.53 19.26
C ILE A 7 -33.26 -11.99 19.70
N HIS A 8 -33.25 -11.08 20.67
CA HIS A 8 -32.02 -10.53 21.23
C HIS A 8 -31.13 -11.60 21.88
N LYS A 9 -31.73 -12.48 22.68
CA LYS A 9 -31.01 -13.59 23.35
C LYS A 9 -30.59 -14.69 22.38
N SER A 10 -31.19 -14.76 21.17
CA SER A 10 -30.82 -15.71 20.14
C SER A 10 -29.59 -15.27 19.33
N GLN A 11 -29.10 -14.04 19.54
CA GLN A 11 -27.89 -13.59 18.88
C GLN A 11 -26.73 -14.55 19.19
N VAL A 12 -25.89 -14.83 18.19
CA VAL A 12 -24.79 -15.81 18.25
C VAL A 12 -25.24 -17.29 18.23
N LEU A 13 -26.51 -17.60 18.51
CA LEU A 13 -27.02 -18.97 18.44
C LEU A 13 -27.39 -19.33 17.00
N THR A 14 -27.32 -20.63 16.70
CA THR A 14 -27.73 -21.19 15.40
C THR A 14 -28.59 -22.42 15.64
N PHE A 15 -29.70 -22.50 14.92
CA PHE A 15 -30.68 -23.58 15.09
C PHE A 15 -30.86 -24.36 13.78
N ASN A 16 -31.14 -25.65 13.87
CA ASN A 16 -31.57 -26.43 12.68
C ASN A 16 -33.06 -26.22 12.40
N HIS A 17 -33.86 -26.09 13.48
CA HIS A 17 -35.29 -25.82 13.40
C HIS A 17 -35.66 -24.71 14.39
N VAL A 18 -36.44 -23.75 13.95
CA VAL A 18 -36.86 -22.62 14.78
C VAL A 18 -38.25 -22.16 14.41
N MET A 19 -39.05 -21.88 15.41
CA MET A 19 -40.34 -21.19 15.23
C MET A 19 -40.16 -19.72 15.59
N ILE A 20 -40.49 -18.82 14.67
CA ILE A 20 -40.26 -17.40 14.82
C ILE A 20 -41.58 -16.64 14.84
N ASP A 21 -41.77 -15.84 15.90
CA ASP A 21 -42.78 -14.78 15.94
C ASP A 21 -42.10 -13.42 15.75
N ALA A 22 -42.28 -12.85 14.57
CA ALA A 22 -41.75 -11.54 14.21
C ALA A 22 -42.86 -10.50 14.01
N SER A 23 -44.10 -10.79 14.42
CA SER A 23 -45.25 -9.92 14.23
C SER A 23 -45.10 -8.56 14.92
N SER A 24 -44.39 -8.53 16.05
CA SER A 24 -44.17 -7.35 16.89
C SER A 24 -42.73 -6.87 16.89
N ALA A 25 -41.96 -7.11 15.84
CA ALA A 25 -40.62 -6.57 15.72
C ALA A 25 -40.66 -5.02 15.74
N PHE A 26 -39.87 -4.43 16.64
CA PHE A 26 -39.86 -2.97 16.87
C PHE A 26 -38.48 -2.33 16.65
N ALA A 27 -37.46 -3.12 16.46
CA ALA A 27 -36.11 -2.61 16.28
C ALA A 27 -35.56 -2.89 14.85
N HIS A 28 -34.71 -1.98 14.36
CA HIS A 28 -34.07 -2.13 13.08
C HIS A 28 -33.31 -3.47 12.99
N GLY A 29 -33.49 -4.19 11.89
CA GLY A 29 -32.82 -5.46 11.64
C GLY A 29 -33.27 -6.65 12.50
N GLN A 30 -34.22 -6.47 13.43
CA GLN A 30 -34.63 -7.53 14.35
C GLN A 30 -35.20 -8.75 13.61
N THR A 31 -36.02 -8.55 12.58
CA THR A 31 -36.54 -9.61 11.74
C THR A 31 -35.42 -10.35 10.99
N TYR A 32 -34.45 -9.62 10.47
CA TYR A 32 -33.28 -10.22 9.82
C TYR A 32 -32.48 -11.12 10.82
N VAL A 33 -32.25 -10.61 12.04
CA VAL A 33 -31.55 -11.38 13.06
C VAL A 33 -32.29 -12.67 13.38
N ALA A 34 -33.62 -12.63 13.51
CA ALA A 34 -34.43 -13.82 13.78
C ALA A 34 -34.30 -14.85 12.65
N LEU A 35 -34.53 -14.44 11.40
CA LEU A 35 -34.45 -15.33 10.24
C LEU A 35 -33.04 -15.92 10.03
N SER A 36 -32.00 -15.12 10.27
CA SER A 36 -30.62 -15.55 10.14
C SER A 36 -30.13 -16.54 11.22
N ARG A 37 -30.97 -16.85 12.21
CA ARG A 37 -30.63 -17.85 13.23
C ARG A 37 -30.81 -19.29 12.77
N CYS A 38 -31.54 -19.54 11.70
CA CYS A 38 -31.71 -20.88 11.16
C CYS A 38 -30.72 -21.17 10.02
N ARG A 39 -30.25 -22.39 9.95
CA ARG A 39 -29.27 -22.82 8.91
C ARG A 39 -29.90 -22.92 7.53
N THR A 40 -31.14 -23.29 7.43
CA THR A 40 -31.87 -23.49 6.17
C THR A 40 -33.26 -22.88 6.24
N LEU A 41 -33.86 -22.55 5.11
CA LEU A 41 -35.20 -22.02 5.05
C LEU A 41 -36.25 -23.06 5.47
N GLU A 42 -36.01 -24.33 5.18
CA GLU A 42 -36.88 -25.46 5.52
C GLU A 42 -36.99 -25.66 7.06
N GLY A 43 -36.00 -25.21 7.80
CA GLY A 43 -36.01 -25.26 9.27
C GLY A 43 -36.79 -24.11 9.92
N ILE A 44 -37.32 -23.15 9.16
CA ILE A 44 -38.03 -22.00 9.70
C ILE A 44 -39.53 -22.22 9.64
N VAL A 45 -40.20 -22.03 10.77
CA VAL A 45 -41.65 -21.94 10.87
C VAL A 45 -41.99 -20.52 11.37
N LEU A 46 -42.83 -19.80 10.63
CA LEU A 46 -43.34 -18.51 11.07
C LEU A 46 -44.70 -18.69 11.74
N THR A 47 -44.89 -18.13 12.92
CA THR A 47 -46.20 -18.13 13.61
C THR A 47 -47.21 -17.20 12.98
N SER A 48 -46.69 -16.16 12.30
CA SER A 48 -47.47 -15.18 11.58
C SER A 48 -46.75 -14.68 10.33
N ARG A 49 -47.45 -14.12 9.38
CA ARG A 49 -46.82 -13.48 8.23
C ARG A 49 -46.01 -12.26 8.67
N ILE A 50 -44.83 -12.14 8.16
CA ILE A 50 -44.00 -10.96 8.37
C ILE A 50 -44.64 -9.81 7.58
N SER A 51 -45.09 -8.80 8.30
CA SER A 51 -45.64 -7.57 7.67
C SER A 51 -44.49 -6.67 7.21
N GLN A 52 -44.79 -5.80 6.25
CA GLN A 52 -43.83 -4.79 5.80
C GLN A 52 -43.38 -3.85 6.92
N SER A 53 -44.27 -3.61 7.91
CA SER A 53 -43.95 -2.82 9.10
C SER A 53 -42.97 -3.48 10.06
N ALA A 54 -42.83 -4.81 9.97
CA ALA A 54 -41.82 -5.57 10.77
C ALA A 54 -40.43 -5.56 10.13
N ILE A 55 -40.32 -5.09 8.90
CA ILE A 55 -39.03 -4.91 8.18
C ILE A 55 -38.60 -3.47 8.38
N ILE A 56 -37.96 -3.22 9.51
CA ILE A 56 -37.50 -1.89 9.87
C ILE A 56 -36.04 -1.77 9.43
N ALA A 57 -35.78 -0.95 8.40
CA ALA A 57 -34.45 -0.64 7.92
C ALA A 57 -33.95 0.71 8.50
N ASP A 58 -32.68 0.80 8.79
CA ASP A 58 -32.06 2.05 9.18
C ASP A 58 -31.72 2.87 7.93
N LYS A 59 -32.34 4.05 7.82
CA LYS A 59 -32.13 4.95 6.67
C LYS A 59 -30.67 5.36 6.48
N HIS A 60 -29.92 5.46 7.57
CA HIS A 60 -28.49 5.80 7.50
C HIS A 60 -27.67 4.65 6.92
N ILE A 61 -28.00 3.40 7.32
CA ILE A 61 -27.35 2.20 6.74
C ILE A 61 -27.73 2.05 5.28
N ASP A 62 -29.00 2.28 4.91
CA ASP A 62 -29.44 2.21 3.52
C ASP A 62 -28.76 3.29 2.66
N ALA A 63 -28.65 4.52 3.16
CA ALA A 63 -27.93 5.59 2.48
C ALA A 63 -26.45 5.24 2.29
N TYR A 64 -25.80 4.72 3.33
CA TYR A 64 -24.42 4.26 3.27
C TYR A 64 -24.24 3.11 2.25
N ASN A 65 -25.07 2.10 2.29
CA ASN A 65 -25.02 0.96 1.37
C ASN A 65 -25.23 1.41 -0.10
N ASN A 66 -26.16 2.33 -0.33
CA ASN A 66 -26.39 2.90 -1.65
C ASN A 66 -25.19 3.70 -2.15
N GLU A 67 -24.55 4.47 -1.27
CA GLU A 67 -23.34 5.19 -1.60
C GLU A 67 -22.17 4.23 -1.89
N MET A 68 -21.99 3.21 -1.06
CA MET A 68 -20.94 2.17 -1.27
C MET A 68 -21.18 1.38 -2.56
N THR A 69 -22.45 1.08 -2.90
CA THR A 69 -22.77 0.42 -4.17
C THR A 69 -22.40 1.29 -5.37
N LYS A 70 -22.63 2.62 -5.30
CA LYS A 70 -22.21 3.58 -6.33
C LYS A 70 -20.68 3.71 -6.44
N ARG A 71 -19.97 3.56 -5.31
CA ARG A 71 -18.51 3.61 -5.23
C ARG A 71 -17.85 2.26 -5.52
N ARG A 72 -18.65 1.22 -5.76
CA ARG A 72 -18.12 -0.12 -6.01
C ARG A 72 -17.14 -0.09 -7.17
N VAL A 73 -15.96 -0.59 -6.92
CA VAL A 73 -14.91 -0.71 -7.93
C VAL A 73 -15.26 -1.93 -8.80
N ASP A 74 -15.58 -1.70 -10.05
CA ASP A 74 -15.73 -2.74 -11.05
C ASP A 74 -14.36 -3.21 -11.58
N ASN A 75 -14.35 -4.25 -12.38
CA ASN A 75 -13.13 -4.81 -12.94
C ASN A 75 -12.41 -3.82 -13.87
N ASP A 76 -13.14 -2.98 -14.59
CA ASP A 76 -12.56 -2.00 -15.51
C ASP A 76 -11.80 -0.92 -14.72
N LYS A 77 -12.41 -0.44 -13.64
CA LYS A 77 -11.77 0.52 -12.74
C LYS A 77 -10.56 -0.08 -12.03
N LEU A 78 -10.62 -1.36 -11.60
CA LEU A 78 -9.47 -2.07 -11.04
C LEU A 78 -8.33 -2.18 -12.05
N THR A 79 -8.64 -2.50 -13.30
CA THR A 79 -7.65 -2.61 -14.37
C THR A 79 -7.00 -1.25 -14.63
N LEU A 80 -7.78 -0.18 -14.69
CA LEU A 80 -7.26 1.19 -14.82
C LEU A 80 -6.38 1.59 -13.63
N MET A 81 -6.80 1.27 -12.41
CA MET A 81 -6.01 1.57 -11.21
C MET A 81 -4.67 0.81 -11.19
N ARG A 82 -4.68 -0.48 -11.58
CA ARG A 82 -3.45 -1.28 -11.71
C ARG A 82 -2.52 -0.68 -12.76
N HIS A 83 -3.07 -0.31 -13.91
CA HIS A 83 -2.30 0.32 -14.97
C HIS A 83 -1.66 1.63 -14.51
N ASN A 84 -2.43 2.52 -13.89
CA ASN A 84 -1.91 3.79 -13.37
C ASN A 84 -0.85 3.58 -12.27
N TYR A 85 -1.04 2.57 -11.42
CA TYR A 85 -0.05 2.21 -10.40
C TYR A 85 1.25 1.68 -11.03
N SER A 86 1.16 0.83 -12.05
CA SER A 86 2.34 0.35 -12.78
C SER A 86 3.08 1.48 -13.49
N LEU A 87 2.35 2.43 -14.08
CA LEU A 87 2.94 3.64 -14.65
C LEU A 87 3.68 4.47 -13.58
N HIS A 88 3.04 4.67 -12.43
CA HIS A 88 3.67 5.38 -11.32
C HIS A 88 4.96 4.68 -10.86
N LEU A 89 4.95 3.35 -10.68
CA LEU A 89 6.15 2.59 -10.32
C LEU A 89 7.28 2.77 -11.33
N VAL A 90 6.97 2.75 -12.62
CA VAL A 90 7.99 2.96 -13.67
C VAL A 90 8.52 4.38 -13.66
N THR A 91 7.68 5.40 -13.39
CA THR A 91 8.14 6.79 -13.30
C THR A 91 9.00 7.07 -12.07
N GLU A 92 8.83 6.31 -10.99
CA GLU A 92 9.67 6.41 -9.78
C GLU A 92 10.93 5.54 -9.84
N LEU A 93 11.09 4.71 -10.88
CA LEU A 93 12.30 3.91 -11.06
C LEU A 93 13.53 4.81 -11.20
N PHE A 94 14.59 4.41 -10.51
CA PHE A 94 15.88 5.10 -10.54
C PHE A 94 15.85 6.55 -10.03
N ASN A 95 14.94 6.85 -9.11
CA ASN A 95 14.95 8.09 -8.35
C ASN A 95 15.90 7.94 -7.15
N PHE A 96 17.11 8.47 -7.26
CA PHE A 96 18.17 8.37 -6.28
C PHE A 96 18.38 9.64 -5.44
N GLU A 97 17.37 10.52 -5.38
CA GLU A 97 17.50 11.78 -4.64
C GLU A 97 17.73 11.58 -3.14
N LYS A 98 17.14 10.54 -2.55
CA LYS A 98 17.32 10.22 -1.12
C LYS A 98 18.76 9.78 -0.83
N GLU A 99 19.32 8.93 -1.67
CA GLU A 99 20.69 8.44 -1.57
C GLU A 99 21.69 9.59 -1.75
N ARG A 100 21.43 10.48 -2.71
CA ARG A 100 22.21 11.69 -2.93
C ARG A 100 22.21 12.61 -1.71
N ILE A 101 21.05 12.87 -1.11
CA ILE A 101 20.90 13.68 0.09
C ILE A 101 21.66 13.05 1.26
N GLY A 102 21.57 11.74 1.42
CA GLY A 102 22.32 10.98 2.42
C GLY A 102 23.83 11.16 2.27
N LEU A 103 24.36 10.91 1.07
CA LEU A 103 25.78 11.04 0.75
C LEU A 103 26.27 12.49 0.92
N ALA A 104 25.49 13.47 0.47
CA ALA A 104 25.82 14.89 0.65
C ALA A 104 25.85 15.29 2.13
N SER A 105 24.93 14.75 2.95
CA SER A 105 24.91 14.99 4.39
C SER A 105 26.13 14.41 5.10
N MET A 106 26.53 13.20 4.72
CA MET A 106 27.77 12.59 5.23
C MET A 106 29.00 13.40 4.82
N THR A 107 29.11 13.76 3.55
CA THR A 107 30.22 14.60 3.05
C THR A 107 30.31 15.90 3.82
N ARG A 108 29.18 16.56 4.10
CA ARG A 108 29.15 17.77 4.91
C ARG A 108 29.65 17.57 6.33
N ILE A 109 29.26 16.46 6.98
CA ILE A 109 29.74 16.13 8.34
C ILE A 109 31.28 15.96 8.35
N PHE A 110 31.82 15.27 7.36
CA PHE A 110 33.27 15.14 7.23
C PHE A 110 33.96 16.50 7.02
N GLN A 111 33.42 17.35 6.19
CA GLN A 111 33.95 18.70 5.93
C GLN A 111 33.93 19.60 7.17
N GLU A 112 32.80 19.64 7.87
CA GLU A 112 32.58 20.57 8.98
C GLU A 112 33.28 20.12 10.28
N PHE A 113 33.27 18.82 10.57
CA PHE A 113 33.67 18.33 11.91
C PHE A 113 34.89 17.40 11.88
N LEU A 114 35.20 16.75 10.79
CA LEU A 114 36.22 15.69 10.73
C LEU A 114 37.37 15.97 9.77
N SER A 115 37.34 17.07 9.05
CA SER A 115 38.33 17.38 8.00
C SER A 115 39.76 17.55 8.56
N SER A 116 39.91 17.98 9.80
CA SER A 116 41.23 18.12 10.46
C SER A 116 41.85 16.75 10.79
N THR A 117 41.03 15.77 11.18
CA THR A 117 41.50 14.45 11.62
C THR A 117 41.49 13.43 10.48
N TYR A 118 40.49 13.53 9.59
CA TYR A 118 40.25 12.57 8.51
C TYR A 118 40.27 13.23 7.12
N ALA A 119 41.30 14.04 6.85
CA ALA A 119 41.41 14.82 5.60
C ALA A 119 41.37 13.94 4.33
N SER A 120 41.97 12.75 4.36
CA SER A 120 41.93 11.82 3.23
C SER A 120 40.52 11.28 2.99
N THR A 121 39.84 10.87 4.06
CA THR A 121 38.47 10.35 3.97
C THR A 121 37.49 11.44 3.51
N THR A 122 37.66 12.68 3.98
CA THR A 122 36.88 13.83 3.52
C THR A 122 36.95 13.99 2.00
N ARG A 123 38.17 13.93 1.43
CA ARG A 123 38.35 14.02 -0.04
C ARG A 123 37.69 12.87 -0.79
N VAL A 124 37.76 11.65 -0.24
CA VAL A 124 37.12 10.48 -0.87
C VAL A 124 35.59 10.68 -0.91
N TYR A 125 34.97 11.20 0.15
CA TYR A 125 33.53 11.50 0.15
C TYR A 125 33.16 12.63 -0.80
N GLU A 126 33.97 13.68 -0.91
CA GLU A 126 33.79 14.74 -1.91
C GLU A 126 33.85 14.22 -3.34
N ASP A 127 34.84 13.39 -3.63
CA ASP A 127 35.00 12.76 -4.94
C ASP A 127 33.86 11.79 -5.25
N MET A 128 33.44 10.98 -4.26
CA MET A 128 32.31 10.07 -4.41
C MET A 128 31.00 10.84 -4.69
N LEU A 129 30.73 11.93 -3.98
CA LEU A 129 29.55 12.75 -4.23
C LEU A 129 29.56 13.33 -5.67
N ARG A 130 30.71 13.80 -6.14
CA ARG A 130 30.84 14.27 -7.51
C ARG A 130 30.63 13.17 -8.54
N ILE A 131 31.18 11.97 -8.30
CA ILE A 131 31.00 10.79 -9.15
C ILE A 131 29.51 10.38 -9.15
N PHE A 132 28.86 10.37 -7.99
CA PHE A 132 27.45 10.07 -7.85
C PHE A 132 26.57 11.05 -8.67
N ASP A 133 26.82 12.34 -8.56
CA ASP A 133 26.12 13.34 -9.36
C ASP A 133 26.29 13.12 -10.86
N MET A 134 27.52 12.80 -11.32
CA MET A 134 27.78 12.60 -12.75
C MET A 134 27.29 11.26 -13.28
N GLN A 135 27.50 10.16 -12.55
CA GLN A 135 27.27 8.81 -13.05
C GLN A 135 25.92 8.23 -12.61
N VAL A 136 25.33 8.73 -11.52
CA VAL A 136 24.03 8.26 -11.05
C VAL A 136 22.94 9.29 -11.36
N MET A 137 23.05 10.51 -10.86
CA MET A 137 21.96 11.50 -10.99
C MET A 137 21.75 11.95 -12.45
N ASN A 138 22.81 12.35 -13.16
CA ASN A 138 22.69 12.78 -14.56
C ASN A 138 22.24 11.65 -15.49
N VAL A 139 22.76 10.44 -15.25
CA VAL A 139 22.40 9.25 -16.04
C VAL A 139 20.96 8.85 -15.75
N SER A 140 20.52 8.88 -14.48
CA SER A 140 19.14 8.63 -14.07
C SER A 140 18.17 9.60 -14.75
N GLY A 141 18.47 10.89 -14.75
CA GLY A 141 17.66 11.89 -15.45
C GLY A 141 17.51 11.59 -16.94
N THR A 142 18.61 11.25 -17.63
CA THR A 142 18.58 10.87 -19.04
C THR A 142 17.78 9.58 -19.27
N PHE A 143 17.95 8.61 -18.37
CA PHE A 143 17.25 7.35 -18.42
C PHE A 143 15.74 7.53 -18.23
N HIS A 144 15.36 8.38 -17.27
CA HIS A 144 13.97 8.74 -17.03
C HIS A 144 13.30 9.33 -18.27
N GLN A 145 13.95 10.26 -18.96
CA GLN A 145 13.43 10.82 -20.20
C GLN A 145 13.22 9.75 -21.28
N GLN A 146 14.19 8.85 -21.45
CA GLN A 146 14.12 7.80 -22.47
C GLN A 146 12.96 6.82 -22.23
N TYR A 147 12.82 6.27 -21.04
CA TYR A 147 11.75 5.31 -20.83
C TYR A 147 10.36 5.96 -20.70
N THR A 148 10.28 7.23 -20.29
CA THR A 148 9.03 8.00 -20.38
C THR A 148 8.59 8.19 -21.83
N GLN A 149 9.51 8.49 -22.75
CA GLN A 149 9.24 8.55 -24.18
C GLN A 149 8.82 7.18 -24.74
N MET A 150 9.51 6.10 -24.32
CA MET A 150 9.13 4.74 -24.71
C MET A 150 7.72 4.40 -24.21
N LEU A 151 7.39 4.65 -22.96
CA LEU A 151 6.05 4.46 -22.40
C LEU A 151 4.99 5.21 -23.19
N HIS A 152 5.27 6.44 -23.56
CA HIS A 152 4.34 7.24 -24.36
C HIS A 152 4.09 6.62 -25.74
N SER A 153 5.16 6.16 -26.42
CA SER A 153 5.05 5.50 -27.73
C SER A 153 4.33 4.14 -27.66
N LEU A 154 4.37 3.48 -26.50
CA LEU A 154 3.73 2.20 -26.24
C LEU A 154 2.32 2.33 -25.61
N ASN A 155 1.73 3.53 -25.62
CA ASN A 155 0.43 3.81 -24.99
C ASN A 155 0.35 3.36 -23.52
N GLY A 156 1.49 3.44 -22.81
CA GLY A 156 1.56 3.04 -21.40
C GLY A 156 1.68 1.54 -21.15
N ASP A 157 1.97 0.73 -22.16
CA ASP A 157 2.21 -0.71 -21.98
C ASP A 157 3.51 -0.94 -21.22
N VAL A 158 3.39 -1.12 -19.90
CA VAL A 158 4.52 -1.36 -18.99
C VAL A 158 5.09 -2.78 -19.11
N GLU A 159 4.35 -3.72 -19.69
CA GLU A 159 4.78 -5.11 -19.86
C GLU A 159 5.54 -5.34 -21.18
N ASN A 160 5.67 -4.30 -22.00
CA ASN A 160 6.38 -4.39 -23.26
C ASN A 160 7.81 -4.88 -23.08
N GLU A 161 8.21 -5.89 -23.84
CA GLU A 161 9.51 -6.56 -23.73
C GLU A 161 10.69 -5.59 -23.91
N ALA A 162 10.62 -4.71 -24.88
CA ALA A 162 11.70 -3.75 -25.13
C ALA A 162 11.88 -2.78 -23.96
N LEU A 163 10.79 -2.32 -23.35
CA LEU A 163 10.81 -1.49 -22.15
C LEU A 163 11.42 -2.26 -20.97
N GLN A 164 10.99 -3.51 -20.74
CA GLN A 164 11.49 -4.35 -19.67
C GLN A 164 12.99 -4.66 -19.81
N VAL A 165 13.47 -4.93 -21.02
CA VAL A 165 14.91 -5.10 -21.30
C VAL A 165 15.66 -3.82 -20.98
N ARG A 166 15.12 -2.65 -21.34
CA ARG A 166 15.75 -1.36 -21.06
C ARG A 166 15.83 -1.07 -19.56
N ILE A 167 14.77 -1.34 -18.82
CA ILE A 167 14.72 -1.20 -17.36
C ILE A 167 15.74 -2.11 -16.70
N ARG A 168 15.83 -3.37 -17.11
CA ARG A 168 16.79 -4.33 -16.56
C ARG A 168 18.23 -3.88 -16.74
N LYS A 169 18.60 -3.42 -17.94
CA LYS A 169 19.93 -2.87 -18.20
C LYS A 169 20.23 -1.63 -17.35
N GLY A 170 19.24 -0.79 -17.11
CA GLY A 170 19.37 0.34 -16.19
C GLY A 170 19.61 -0.13 -14.76
N ALA A 171 18.83 -1.11 -14.30
CA ALA A 171 18.99 -1.67 -12.95
C ALA A 171 20.38 -2.27 -12.73
N GLU A 172 20.91 -3.01 -13.69
CA GLU A 172 22.28 -3.53 -13.66
C GLU A 172 23.33 -2.41 -13.56
N TYR A 173 23.19 -1.38 -14.37
CA TYR A 173 24.10 -0.23 -14.35
C TYR A 173 24.07 0.50 -12.99
N PHE A 174 22.87 0.81 -12.48
CA PHE A 174 22.77 1.54 -11.21
C PHE A 174 23.16 0.67 -10.01
N ALA A 175 22.90 -0.62 -10.04
CA ALA A 175 23.35 -1.54 -8.99
C ALA A 175 24.89 -1.54 -8.86
N ASP A 176 25.60 -1.54 -9.99
CA ASP A 176 27.07 -1.44 -10.02
C ASP A 176 27.55 -0.13 -9.39
N LYS A 177 26.95 1.00 -9.76
CA LYS A 177 27.32 2.32 -9.23
C LYS A 177 26.99 2.53 -7.77
N LEU A 178 25.87 1.97 -7.30
CA LEU A 178 25.49 2.01 -5.89
C LEU A 178 26.38 1.10 -5.02
N TYR A 179 26.93 0.05 -5.60
CA TYR A 179 27.87 -0.81 -4.91
C TYR A 179 29.11 -0.05 -4.45
N ASP A 180 29.67 0.82 -5.30
CA ASP A 180 30.84 1.64 -4.97
C ASP A 180 30.55 2.56 -3.74
N VAL A 181 29.36 3.13 -3.69
CA VAL A 181 28.93 3.98 -2.55
C VAL A 181 28.77 3.15 -1.28
N ARG A 182 28.16 1.97 -1.39
CA ARG A 182 27.99 1.04 -0.29
C ARG A 182 29.35 0.61 0.27
N GLU A 183 30.27 0.21 -0.59
CA GLU A 183 31.61 -0.22 -0.21
C GLU A 183 32.39 0.90 0.52
N LEU A 184 32.28 2.14 0.05
CA LEU A 184 32.85 3.30 0.73
C LEU A 184 32.31 3.44 2.15
N ILE A 185 30.97 3.35 2.33
CA ILE A 185 30.33 3.51 3.63
C ILE A 185 30.74 2.37 4.58
N GLU A 186 30.68 1.13 4.12
CA GLU A 186 31.00 -0.06 4.92
C GLU A 186 32.49 -0.09 5.36
N ASN A 187 33.39 0.43 4.53
CA ASN A 187 34.84 0.48 4.82
C ASN A 187 35.27 1.75 5.57
N THR A 188 34.37 2.71 5.78
CA THR A 188 34.70 3.93 6.52
C THR A 188 34.76 3.64 8.01
N GLN A 189 35.98 3.71 8.57
CA GLN A 189 36.22 3.58 10.00
C GLN A 189 36.46 4.95 10.61
N ILE A 190 35.66 5.30 11.62
CA ILE A 190 35.81 6.56 12.38
C ILE A 190 35.97 6.19 13.84
N ASP A 191 37.12 6.57 14.41
CA ASP A 191 37.34 6.47 15.84
C ASP A 191 37.06 7.85 16.45
N ILE A 192 35.90 7.97 17.07
CA ILE A 192 35.50 9.18 17.78
C ILE A 192 35.69 8.92 19.28
N ASP A 193 36.80 9.34 19.83
CA ASP A 193 37.01 9.33 21.28
C ASP A 193 36.20 10.44 21.95
N ASN A 194 34.89 10.18 22.05
CA ASN A 194 33.99 11.11 22.72
C ASN A 194 33.49 10.47 24.01
N ALA A 195 33.95 11.02 25.13
CA ALA A 195 33.56 10.62 26.51
C ALA A 195 32.02 10.66 26.75
N ALA A 196 31.26 11.30 25.87
CA ALA A 196 29.80 11.41 25.96
C ALA A 196 29.08 10.23 25.31
N THR A 197 29.79 9.32 24.61
CA THR A 197 29.21 8.17 23.92
C THR A 197 29.60 6.81 24.53
N LYS A 198 30.21 6.81 25.71
CA LYS A 198 30.46 5.62 26.54
C LYS A 198 29.31 5.28 27.46
#